data_a3603100fc0c967139c74a75b4b29906
#
_entry.id   a3603100fc0c967139c74a75b4b29906
#
_cell.length_a   1.000
_cell.length_b   1.000
_cell.length_c   1.000
_cell.angle_alpha   90.00
_cell.angle_beta   90.00
_cell.angle_gamma   90.00
#
_symmetry.space_group_name_H-M   'P 1'
#
loop_
_entity.id
_entity.type
_entity.pdbx_description
1 polymer ?
#
loop_
_entity_poly.entity_id
_entity_poly.type
_entity_poly.pdbx_seq_one_letter_code
_entity_poly.pdbx_strand_id
1 'polypeptide(L)'
;VRVIVPFAAGGPADVYARFLAQRLQEALGQPFVVDDRPGGGSVIGTEAVAKSPADGYTLLVMSNTHTVNESLMPNRPFVLMRDFVGVAPINSSDLVLVVHPSVKANTIAELIAQAKAEPGKMSYASSGPGTPYHMAGELFKSMAGVDILHVPYKGSAGARTDVLGGQVQMMFDAVTV
;
A
#
# COMPACT_ATOMS: atom_id res chain seq x y z
N VAL A 1 1.43 -5.46 23.79
CA VAL A 1 0.46 -5.27 22.71
C VAL A 1 1.14 -5.60 21.38
N ARG A 2 0.47 -6.37 20.52
CA ARG A 2 0.95 -6.67 19.15
C ARG A 2 0.28 -5.73 18.16
N VAL A 3 1.08 -5.17 17.25
CA VAL A 3 0.60 -4.30 16.17
C VAL A 3 0.87 -5.01 14.85
N ILE A 4 -0.14 -5.60 14.25
CA ILE A 4 -0.03 -6.32 12.97
C ILE A 4 -0.07 -5.33 11.82
N VAL A 5 0.97 -5.33 11.00
CA VAL A 5 1.07 -4.55 9.75
C VAL A 5 0.93 -5.53 8.58
N PRO A 6 -0.17 -5.50 7.81
CA PRO A 6 -0.41 -6.47 6.74
C PRO A 6 0.31 -6.12 5.43
N PHE A 7 1.44 -5.42 5.53
CA PHE A 7 2.30 -4.99 4.43
C PHE A 7 3.76 -5.31 4.74
N ALA A 8 4.63 -5.28 3.73
CA ALA A 8 6.05 -5.54 3.91
C ALA A 8 6.73 -4.42 4.71
N ALA A 9 7.74 -4.81 5.49
CA ALA A 9 8.59 -3.91 6.25
C ALA A 9 9.21 -2.81 5.36
N GLY A 10 9.47 -1.63 5.94
CA GLY A 10 10.03 -0.46 5.25
C GLY A 10 9.04 0.32 4.39
N GLY A 11 7.78 -0.12 4.31
CA GLY A 11 6.71 0.65 3.68
C GLY A 11 6.10 1.69 4.64
N PRO A 12 5.25 2.62 4.13
CA PRO A 12 4.63 3.67 4.95
C PRO A 12 3.91 3.11 6.19
N ALA A 13 3.14 2.04 6.02
CA ALA A 13 2.39 1.43 7.12
C ALA A 13 3.30 0.93 8.24
N ASP A 14 4.45 0.32 7.91
CA ASP A 14 5.44 -0.16 8.88
C ASP A 14 6.11 1.04 9.59
N VAL A 15 6.52 2.07 8.85
CA VAL A 15 7.16 3.26 9.41
C VAL A 15 6.24 3.93 10.43
N TYR A 16 4.97 4.16 10.08
CA TYR A 16 3.99 4.74 11.01
C TYR A 16 3.70 3.83 12.20
N ALA A 17 3.58 2.51 11.98
CA ALA A 17 3.35 1.55 13.05
C ALA A 17 4.48 1.55 14.06
N ARG A 18 5.74 1.56 13.61
CA ARG A 18 6.92 1.61 14.51
C ARG A 18 7.00 2.91 15.28
N PHE A 19 6.76 4.04 14.61
CA PHE A 19 6.72 5.34 15.29
C PHE A 19 5.64 5.37 16.38
N LEU A 20 4.42 4.93 16.06
CA LEU A 20 3.33 4.88 17.05
C LEU A 20 3.61 3.89 18.17
N ALA A 21 4.12 2.70 17.85
CA ALA A 21 4.47 1.67 18.84
C ALA A 21 5.47 2.22 19.86
N GLN A 22 6.49 2.95 19.41
CA GLN A 22 7.45 3.60 20.30
C GLN A 22 6.76 4.64 21.20
N ARG A 23 5.95 5.54 20.65
CA ARG A 23 5.26 6.59 21.42
C ARG A 23 4.26 6.01 22.41
N LEU A 24 3.52 4.97 22.02
CA LEU A 24 2.61 4.28 22.90
C LEU A 24 3.34 3.55 24.05
N GLN A 25 4.48 2.92 23.74
CA GLN A 25 5.32 2.30 24.76
C GLN A 25 5.85 3.34 25.78
N GLU A 26 6.31 4.49 25.31
CA GLU A 26 6.77 5.58 26.19
C GLU A 26 5.64 6.12 27.07
N ALA A 27 4.43 6.30 26.50
CA ALA A 27 3.29 6.86 27.21
C ALA A 27 2.62 5.89 28.19
N LEU A 28 2.56 4.60 27.84
CA LEU A 28 1.78 3.60 28.60
C LEU A 28 2.65 2.64 29.43
N GLY A 29 3.99 2.71 29.29
CA GLY A 29 4.93 1.85 30.02
C GLY A 29 4.82 0.36 29.68
N GLN A 30 4.23 0.02 28.52
CA GLN A 30 4.02 -1.36 28.08
C GLN A 30 4.61 -1.57 26.67
N PRO A 31 5.18 -2.74 26.37
CA PRO A 31 5.76 -3.00 25.07
C PRO A 31 4.69 -3.08 23.97
N PHE A 32 4.95 -2.38 22.85
CA PHE A 32 4.20 -2.48 21.61
C PHE A 32 5.11 -3.08 20.52
N VAL A 33 4.77 -4.30 20.09
CA VAL A 33 5.59 -5.06 19.14
C VAL A 33 4.95 -5.03 17.77
N VAL A 34 5.67 -4.48 16.77
CA VAL A 34 5.24 -4.48 15.37
C VAL A 34 5.58 -5.81 14.73
N ASP A 35 4.61 -6.41 14.06
CA ASP A 35 4.69 -7.72 13.40
C ASP A 35 4.18 -7.57 11.95
N ASP A 36 5.11 -7.53 10.99
CA ASP A 36 4.80 -7.38 9.57
C ASP A 36 4.35 -8.71 8.98
N ARG A 37 3.09 -8.77 8.49
CA ARG A 37 2.47 -9.96 7.88
C ARG A 37 1.93 -9.67 6.49
N PRO A 38 2.80 -9.47 5.49
CA PRO A 38 2.40 -9.18 4.13
C PRO A 38 1.80 -10.40 3.43
N GLY A 39 1.06 -10.13 2.34
CA GLY A 39 0.58 -11.15 1.41
C GLY A 39 -0.93 -11.13 1.22
N GLY A 40 -1.35 -11.69 0.07
CA GLY A 40 -2.76 -11.75 -0.33
C GLY A 40 -3.45 -10.38 -0.42
N GLY A 41 -2.72 -9.31 -0.79
CA GLY A 41 -3.30 -7.96 -0.78
C GLY A 41 -3.74 -7.50 0.62
N SER A 42 -2.95 -7.77 1.65
CA SER A 42 -3.21 -7.56 3.09
C SER A 42 -4.10 -8.61 3.78
N VAL A 43 -4.69 -9.56 3.06
CA VAL A 43 -5.62 -10.53 3.64
C VAL A 43 -4.98 -11.38 4.73
N ILE A 44 -3.73 -11.85 4.55
CA ILE A 44 -3.04 -12.73 5.51
C ILE A 44 -2.89 -12.08 6.89
N GLY A 45 -2.38 -10.86 6.94
CA GLY A 45 -2.21 -10.13 8.21
C GLY A 45 -3.55 -9.77 8.85
N THR A 46 -4.52 -9.35 8.05
CA THR A 46 -5.87 -9.00 8.52
C THR A 46 -6.61 -10.20 9.10
N GLU A 47 -6.54 -11.35 8.43
CA GLU A 47 -7.11 -12.61 8.94
C GLU A 47 -6.49 -13.03 10.28
N ALA A 48 -5.18 -12.85 10.43
CA ALA A 48 -4.51 -13.17 11.69
C ALA A 48 -5.05 -12.35 12.86
N VAL A 49 -5.40 -11.07 12.64
CA VAL A 49 -6.04 -10.24 13.66
C VAL A 49 -7.50 -10.65 13.89
N ALA A 50 -8.27 -10.90 12.82
CA ALA A 50 -9.67 -11.34 12.94
C ALA A 50 -9.83 -12.63 13.75
N LYS A 51 -8.82 -13.52 13.72
CA LYS A 51 -8.75 -14.77 14.48
C LYS A 51 -8.14 -14.63 15.89
N SER A 52 -7.61 -13.45 16.23
CA SER A 52 -7.03 -13.20 17.57
C SER A 52 -8.12 -12.93 18.60
N PRO A 53 -7.86 -13.14 19.91
CA PRO A 53 -8.77 -12.72 20.95
C PRO A 53 -9.11 -11.22 20.84
N ALA A 54 -10.37 -10.87 21.06
CA ALA A 54 -10.84 -9.48 21.03
C ALA A 54 -10.62 -8.80 22.41
N ASP A 55 -9.40 -8.85 22.91
CA ASP A 55 -9.00 -8.38 24.25
C ASP A 55 -8.26 -7.02 24.23
N GLY A 56 -8.10 -6.42 23.03
CA GLY A 56 -7.39 -5.14 22.84
C GLY A 56 -5.87 -5.27 22.78
N TYR A 57 -5.30 -6.46 22.88
CA TYR A 57 -3.85 -6.67 22.82
C TYR A 57 -3.31 -7.03 21.43
N THR A 58 -4.20 -7.21 20.45
CA THR A 58 -3.82 -7.37 19.02
C THR A 58 -4.50 -6.31 18.19
N LEU A 59 -3.71 -5.40 17.62
CA LEU A 59 -4.16 -4.27 16.81
C LEU A 59 -3.81 -4.51 15.34
N LEU A 60 -4.64 -4.00 14.43
CA LEU A 60 -4.42 -4.00 12.98
C LEU A 60 -4.13 -2.58 12.48
N VAL A 61 -3.05 -2.41 11.74
CA VAL A 61 -2.84 -1.19 10.95
C VAL A 61 -3.58 -1.32 9.62
N MET A 62 -4.62 -0.53 9.45
CA MET A 62 -5.45 -0.52 8.25
C MET A 62 -5.04 0.57 7.27
N SER A 63 -5.34 0.34 5.99
CA SER A 63 -5.28 1.33 4.92
C SER A 63 -6.52 1.20 4.04
N ASN A 64 -6.67 2.08 3.04
CA ASN A 64 -7.74 2.01 2.04
C ASN A 64 -7.81 0.67 1.30
N THR A 65 -6.71 -0.10 1.26
CA THR A 65 -6.69 -1.45 0.70
C THR A 65 -7.78 -2.34 1.29
N HIS A 66 -8.03 -2.23 2.59
CA HIS A 66 -9.02 -3.07 3.28
C HIS A 66 -10.44 -2.77 2.82
N THR A 67 -10.77 -1.49 2.58
CA THR A 67 -12.09 -1.11 2.05
C THR A 67 -12.27 -1.53 0.59
N VAL A 68 -11.22 -1.43 -0.22
CA VAL A 68 -11.22 -1.88 -1.62
C VAL A 68 -11.37 -3.40 -1.70
N ASN A 69 -10.73 -4.15 -0.80
CA ASN A 69 -10.84 -5.60 -0.72
C ASN A 69 -12.26 -6.09 -0.42
N GLU A 70 -13.11 -5.27 0.21
CA GLU A 70 -14.54 -5.59 0.37
C GLU A 70 -15.22 -5.87 -0.98
N SER A 71 -14.79 -5.20 -2.05
CA SER A 71 -15.31 -5.39 -3.40
C SER A 71 -14.46 -6.33 -4.26
N LEU A 72 -13.12 -6.23 -4.18
CA LEU A 72 -12.21 -6.98 -5.04
C LEU A 72 -12.03 -8.45 -4.59
N MET A 73 -12.23 -8.76 -3.31
CA MET A 73 -11.98 -10.08 -2.75
C MET A 73 -13.23 -10.64 -2.04
N PRO A 74 -14.23 -11.14 -2.79
CA PRO A 74 -15.49 -11.59 -2.22
C PRO A 74 -15.34 -12.78 -1.26
N ASN A 75 -14.31 -13.62 -1.46
CA ASN A 75 -14.06 -14.84 -0.66
C ASN A 75 -13.04 -14.60 0.48
N ARG A 76 -12.84 -13.37 0.93
CA ARG A 76 -11.95 -13.08 2.08
C ARG A 76 -12.52 -13.70 3.38
N PRO A 77 -11.65 -14.16 4.31
CA PRO A 77 -12.08 -14.87 5.53
C PRO A 77 -12.53 -13.96 6.68
N PHE A 78 -12.82 -12.69 6.42
CA PHE A 78 -13.29 -11.70 7.39
C PHE A 78 -14.22 -10.68 6.73
N VAL A 79 -14.99 -9.97 7.55
CA VAL A 79 -15.83 -8.82 7.14
C VAL A 79 -15.42 -7.63 8.01
N LEU A 80 -14.94 -6.54 7.42
CA LEU A 80 -14.35 -5.41 8.15
C LEU A 80 -15.27 -4.87 9.24
N MET A 81 -16.50 -4.52 8.86
CA MET A 81 -17.45 -3.86 9.78
C MET A 81 -18.05 -4.80 10.83
N ARG A 82 -17.87 -6.12 10.68
CA ARG A 82 -18.34 -7.11 11.65
C ARG A 82 -17.25 -7.55 12.61
N ASP A 83 -16.04 -7.76 12.09
CA ASP A 83 -14.97 -8.46 12.81
C ASP A 83 -13.95 -7.50 13.44
N PHE A 84 -14.07 -6.19 13.16
CA PHE A 84 -13.15 -5.17 13.67
C PHE A 84 -13.89 -3.95 14.22
N VAL A 85 -13.27 -3.32 15.22
CA VAL A 85 -13.70 -2.04 15.78
C VAL A 85 -12.62 -0.99 15.51
N GLY A 86 -12.99 0.15 14.92
CA GLY A 86 -12.08 1.27 14.70
C GLY A 86 -11.60 1.87 16.03
N VAL A 87 -10.27 2.03 16.16
CA VAL A 87 -9.66 2.64 17.37
C VAL A 87 -9.38 4.11 17.13
N ALA A 88 -8.55 4.44 16.15
CA ALA A 88 -8.19 5.82 15.83
C ALA A 88 -7.64 5.94 14.39
N PRO A 89 -7.82 7.09 13.72
CA PRO A 89 -7.08 7.40 12.51
C PRO A 89 -5.60 7.63 12.83
N ILE A 90 -4.71 7.15 11.97
CA ILE A 90 -3.25 7.27 12.14
C ILE A 90 -2.73 8.49 11.39
N ASN A 91 -2.98 8.57 10.08
CA ASN A 91 -2.51 9.64 9.20
C ASN A 91 -3.36 9.77 7.94
N SER A 92 -3.13 10.86 7.21
CA SER A 92 -3.52 11.06 5.82
C SER A 92 -2.27 11.41 5.02
N SER A 93 -2.14 10.88 3.82
CA SER A 93 -0.99 11.12 2.95
C SER A 93 -1.45 11.24 1.50
N ASP A 94 -0.91 12.25 0.81
CA ASP A 94 -1.08 12.40 -0.62
C ASP A 94 -0.16 11.46 -1.39
N LEU A 95 -0.55 11.13 -2.62
CA LEU A 95 0.27 10.37 -3.55
C LEU A 95 0.88 11.29 -4.60
N VAL A 96 2.11 11.01 -4.98
CA VAL A 96 2.80 11.62 -6.11
C VAL A 96 3.10 10.57 -7.15
N LEU A 97 3.03 10.95 -8.42
CA LEU A 97 3.54 10.14 -9.51
C LEU A 97 5.05 10.38 -9.63
N VAL A 98 5.82 9.31 -9.50
CA VAL A 98 7.27 9.31 -9.71
C VAL A 98 7.62 8.46 -10.92
N VAL A 99 8.62 8.89 -11.69
CA VAL A 99 9.11 8.19 -12.88
C VAL A 99 10.62 8.02 -12.80
N HIS A 100 11.14 6.93 -13.35
CA HIS A 100 12.58 6.74 -13.48
C HIS A 100 13.15 7.75 -14.50
N PRO A 101 14.39 8.27 -14.34
CA PRO A 101 14.98 9.24 -15.24
C PRO A 101 15.13 8.80 -16.70
N SER A 102 15.03 7.50 -17.01
CA SER A 102 14.98 7.00 -18.39
C SER A 102 13.70 7.37 -19.14
N VAL A 103 12.63 7.72 -18.43
CA VAL A 103 11.37 8.21 -19.01
C VAL A 103 11.59 9.65 -19.47
N LYS A 104 11.45 9.89 -20.78
CA LYS A 104 11.76 11.19 -21.41
C LYS A 104 10.59 12.19 -21.33
N ALA A 105 9.75 12.06 -20.32
CA ALA A 105 8.61 12.94 -20.08
C ALA A 105 8.88 13.86 -18.88
N ASN A 106 8.74 15.16 -19.05
CA ASN A 106 8.87 16.18 -17.98
C ASN A 106 7.51 16.70 -17.50
N THR A 107 6.44 16.33 -18.20
CA THR A 107 5.06 16.71 -17.88
C THR A 107 4.14 15.49 -17.99
N ILE A 108 2.99 15.57 -17.34
CA ILE A 108 1.96 14.52 -17.44
C ILE A 108 1.47 14.37 -18.89
N ALA A 109 1.35 15.46 -19.62
CA ALA A 109 0.94 15.42 -21.03
C ALA A 109 1.94 14.65 -21.91
N GLU A 110 3.25 14.87 -21.71
CA GLU A 110 4.32 14.14 -22.40
C GLU A 110 4.33 12.66 -22.01
N LEU A 111 4.12 12.33 -20.74
CA LEU A 111 4.02 10.95 -20.26
C LEU A 111 2.85 10.22 -20.92
N ILE A 112 1.68 10.86 -20.98
CA ILE A 112 0.49 10.32 -21.67
C ILE A 112 0.77 10.13 -23.15
N ALA A 113 1.40 11.10 -23.81
CA ALA A 113 1.74 10.99 -25.23
C ALA A 113 2.70 9.82 -25.50
N GLN A 114 3.73 9.65 -24.65
CA GLN A 114 4.67 8.53 -24.75
C GLN A 114 3.95 7.18 -24.54
N ALA A 115 3.09 7.07 -23.52
CA ALA A 115 2.35 5.84 -23.26
C ALA A 115 1.37 5.49 -24.39
N LYS A 116 0.76 6.49 -25.06
CA LYS A 116 -0.11 6.29 -26.20
C LYS A 116 0.67 5.89 -27.48
N ALA A 117 1.89 6.38 -27.65
CA ALA A 117 2.73 6.03 -28.79
C ALA A 117 3.20 4.57 -28.73
N GLU A 118 3.39 4.01 -27.54
CA GLU A 118 3.88 2.65 -27.33
C GLU A 118 3.02 1.89 -26.31
N PRO A 119 1.78 1.47 -26.69
CA PRO A 119 0.88 0.77 -25.77
C PRO A 119 1.51 -0.50 -25.22
N GLY A 120 1.36 -0.74 -23.89
CA GLY A 120 1.87 -1.91 -23.18
C GLY A 120 3.40 -1.96 -22.98
N LYS A 121 4.16 -0.95 -23.45
CA LYS A 121 5.63 -0.91 -23.27
C LYS A 121 6.05 -0.31 -21.94
N MET A 122 5.26 0.59 -21.39
CA MET A 122 5.51 1.16 -20.07
C MET A 122 4.90 0.27 -18.99
N SER A 123 5.54 0.28 -17.81
CA SER A 123 5.02 -0.39 -16.63
C SER A 123 4.99 0.53 -15.41
N TYR A 124 4.05 0.27 -14.52
CA TYR A 124 4.00 0.93 -13.22
C TYR A 124 4.01 -0.08 -12.08
N ALA A 125 4.74 0.26 -11.01
CA ALA A 125 4.83 -0.54 -9.80
C ALA A 125 3.76 -0.13 -8.79
N SER A 126 3.27 -1.08 -7.99
CA SER A 126 2.44 -0.81 -6.82
C SER A 126 2.84 -1.68 -5.64
N SER A 127 2.35 -1.36 -4.45
CA SER A 127 2.55 -2.19 -3.26
C SER A 127 1.63 -3.42 -3.19
N GLY A 128 0.96 -3.74 -4.29
CA GLY A 128 0.09 -4.91 -4.46
C GLY A 128 -1.34 -4.55 -4.89
N PRO A 129 -2.11 -5.56 -5.31
CA PRO A 129 -3.49 -5.36 -5.76
C PRO A 129 -4.37 -4.71 -4.68
N GLY A 130 -5.25 -3.79 -5.09
CA GLY A 130 -6.17 -3.09 -4.20
C GLY A 130 -5.55 -2.00 -3.33
N THR A 131 -4.22 -1.82 -3.35
CA THR A 131 -3.56 -0.74 -2.61
C THR A 131 -3.85 0.63 -3.23
N PRO A 132 -3.74 1.74 -2.47
CA PRO A 132 -3.89 3.09 -3.01
C PRO A 132 -3.02 3.35 -4.24
N TYR A 133 -1.82 2.80 -4.26
CA TYR A 133 -0.86 2.93 -5.38
C TYR A 133 -1.35 2.22 -6.65
N HIS A 134 -1.93 1.03 -6.50
CA HIS A 134 -2.57 0.31 -7.60
C HIS A 134 -3.79 1.06 -8.12
N MET A 135 -4.67 1.49 -7.23
CA MET A 135 -5.89 2.22 -7.59
C MET A 135 -5.58 3.55 -8.30
N ALA A 136 -4.55 4.28 -7.85
CA ALA A 136 -4.09 5.50 -8.53
C ALA A 136 -3.57 5.21 -9.95
N GLY A 137 -2.82 4.12 -10.12
CA GLY A 137 -2.34 3.67 -11.44
C GLY A 137 -3.49 3.32 -12.38
N GLU A 138 -4.46 2.53 -11.93
CA GLU A 138 -5.62 2.17 -12.73
C GLU A 138 -6.52 3.36 -13.04
N LEU A 139 -6.69 4.29 -12.11
CA LEU A 139 -7.40 5.55 -12.36
C LEU A 139 -6.68 6.39 -13.41
N PHE A 140 -5.35 6.53 -13.32
CA PHE A 140 -4.55 7.23 -14.32
C PHE A 140 -4.72 6.60 -15.71
N LYS A 141 -4.62 5.26 -15.82
CA LYS A 141 -4.84 4.54 -17.08
C LYS A 141 -6.21 4.82 -17.67
N SER A 142 -7.24 4.75 -16.84
CA SER A 142 -8.63 4.98 -17.25
C SER A 142 -8.85 6.41 -17.74
N MET A 143 -8.39 7.42 -16.98
CA MET A 143 -8.59 8.83 -17.30
C MET A 143 -7.79 9.28 -18.53
N ALA A 144 -6.55 8.77 -18.68
CA ALA A 144 -5.66 9.13 -19.78
C ALA A 144 -5.91 8.30 -21.06
N GLY A 145 -6.64 7.19 -20.95
CA GLY A 145 -6.86 6.25 -22.04
C GLY A 145 -5.53 5.64 -22.52
N VAL A 146 -4.69 5.15 -21.60
CA VAL A 146 -3.37 4.57 -21.87
C VAL A 146 -3.29 3.12 -21.42
N ASP A 147 -2.51 2.33 -22.14
CA ASP A 147 -2.18 0.95 -21.78
C ASP A 147 -0.78 0.90 -21.15
N ILE A 148 -0.75 0.72 -19.81
CA ILE A 148 0.46 0.61 -19.01
C ILE A 148 0.36 -0.65 -18.17
N LEU A 149 1.40 -1.49 -18.16
CA LEU A 149 1.43 -2.77 -17.47
C LEU A 149 1.55 -2.57 -15.95
N HIS A 150 0.68 -3.19 -15.17
CA HIS A 150 0.79 -3.21 -13.72
C HIS A 150 1.77 -4.29 -13.24
N VAL A 151 2.74 -3.90 -12.39
CA VAL A 151 3.70 -4.80 -11.72
C VAL A 151 3.47 -4.74 -10.21
N PRO A 152 2.80 -5.75 -9.62
CA PRO A 152 2.49 -5.76 -8.19
C PRO A 152 3.67 -6.26 -7.36
N TYR A 153 3.92 -5.60 -6.22
CA TYR A 153 4.88 -5.99 -5.19
C TYR A 153 4.14 -6.32 -3.88
N LYS A 154 4.82 -6.98 -2.95
CA LYS A 154 4.28 -7.28 -1.60
C LYS A 154 4.31 -6.07 -0.65
N GLY A 155 4.78 -4.92 -1.13
CA GLY A 155 4.90 -3.66 -0.40
C GLY A 155 5.65 -2.63 -1.25
N SER A 156 5.65 -1.35 -0.83
CA SER A 156 6.25 -0.26 -1.61
C SER A 156 7.79 -0.26 -1.62
N ALA A 157 8.45 -0.87 -0.64
CA ALA A 157 9.92 -0.88 -0.57
C ALA A 157 10.55 -1.55 -1.81
N GLY A 158 10.10 -2.76 -2.16
CA GLY A 158 10.56 -3.46 -3.37
C GLY A 158 10.19 -2.71 -4.67
N ALA A 159 8.98 -2.15 -4.72
CA ALA A 159 8.54 -1.33 -5.84
C ALA A 159 9.47 -0.14 -6.08
N ARG A 160 9.84 0.60 -5.02
CA ARG A 160 10.79 1.73 -5.09
C ARG A 160 12.16 1.30 -5.59
N THR A 161 12.69 0.19 -5.07
CA THR A 161 13.99 -0.35 -5.50
C THR A 161 14.00 -0.59 -7.00
N ASP A 162 12.96 -1.20 -7.54
CA ASP A 162 12.89 -1.52 -8.97
C ASP A 162 12.61 -0.30 -9.85
N VAL A 163 11.87 0.69 -9.35
CA VAL A 163 11.72 1.98 -10.04
C VAL A 163 13.04 2.74 -10.04
N LEU A 164 13.76 2.82 -8.92
CA LEU A 164 15.09 3.44 -8.84
C LEU A 164 16.13 2.73 -9.72
N GLY A 165 16.03 1.41 -9.85
CA GLY A 165 16.88 0.60 -10.72
C GLY A 165 16.47 0.61 -12.20
N GLY A 166 15.36 1.28 -12.57
CA GLY A 166 14.86 1.36 -13.95
C GLY A 166 14.23 0.06 -14.47
N GLN A 167 13.96 -0.92 -13.59
CA GLN A 167 13.27 -2.16 -13.96
C GLN A 167 11.77 -1.90 -14.25
N VAL A 168 11.19 -0.93 -13.55
CA VAL A 168 9.83 -0.43 -13.77
C VAL A 168 9.91 1.08 -13.97
N GLN A 169 9.14 1.63 -14.91
CA GLN A 169 9.29 3.02 -15.34
C GLN A 169 8.68 4.03 -14.37
N MET A 170 7.61 3.68 -13.65
CA MET A 170 6.89 4.63 -12.81
C MET A 170 6.17 3.96 -11.64
N MET A 171 5.78 4.76 -10.65
CA MET A 171 4.84 4.37 -9.60
C MET A 171 4.13 5.60 -9.04
N PHE A 172 2.97 5.38 -8.44
CA PHE A 172 2.41 6.32 -7.48
C PHE A 172 2.94 5.97 -6.09
N ASP A 173 3.43 6.94 -5.33
CA ASP A 173 3.99 6.71 -4.00
C ASP A 173 3.55 7.78 -3.02
N ALA A 174 3.63 7.49 -1.72
CA ALA A 174 3.28 8.46 -0.69
C ALA A 174 4.37 9.54 -0.54
N VAL A 175 3.95 10.79 -0.34
CA VAL A 175 4.88 11.92 -0.15
C VAL A 175 5.74 11.78 1.10
N THR A 176 5.28 11.03 2.09
CA THR A 176 5.85 10.97 3.45
C THR A 176 6.80 9.79 3.69
N VAL A 177 7.42 9.26 2.65
CA VAL A 177 8.33 8.10 2.78
C VAL A 177 9.68 8.36 2.17
#